data_4d6a1ea8ee4c7161329f415aa5b6d7ef
#
_entry.id   4d6a1ea8ee4c7161329f415aa5b6d7ef
#
_cell.length_a   1.000
_cell.length_b   1.000
_cell.length_c   1.000
_cell.angle_alpha   90.00
_cell.angle_beta   90.00
_cell.angle_gamma   90.00
#
_symmetry.space_group_name_H-M   'P 1'
#
loop_
_entity.id
_entity.type
_entity.pdbx_description
1 polymer ?
#
loop_
_entity_poly.entity_id
_entity_poly.type
_entity_poly.pdbx_seq_one_letter_code
_entity_poly.pdbx_strand_id
1 'polypeptide(L)'
;MSKSPLTALLLSVCALAFVLLPHQPAQAQGKGGGKGGGKGGAPKGKQVARTLSPIDLTGAWVSVVTEDWMFRMVTPPKGQFLGVPMSGAARAAANAWDPAADEASGNACKSYGAAGLMRVPGRLHITWDNDTTLKIETEAGTQTRLFHFDGAPPAVADPSWQGYSQAEWEVAVTGRGAARAGSLKVTTTGLRPGYLRKNGVPYSANTLLTEYYDVHTADNGDVWLIVTTQVHDPANLTTDFITSSHFKKLPAGDQTWRPDPCSAR
;
A
#
# COMPACT_ATOMS: atom_id res chain seq x y z
N MET A 1 -63.81 4.99 -33.27
CA MET A 1 -63.78 6.42 -33.61
C MET A 1 -63.25 7.18 -32.42
N SER A 2 -62.05 7.67 -32.48
CA SER A 2 -61.56 8.87 -31.80
C SER A 2 -60.09 9.08 -32.16
N LYS A 3 -59.81 10.22 -32.73
CA LYS A 3 -58.53 10.62 -33.33
C LYS A 3 -57.67 11.29 -32.21
N SER A 4 -56.41 10.91 -32.12
CA SER A 4 -55.40 11.63 -31.29
C SER A 4 -54.65 12.66 -32.18
N PRO A 5 -54.31 13.83 -31.73
CA PRO A 5 -53.44 14.76 -32.45
C PRO A 5 -51.96 14.59 -32.02
N LEU A 6 -51.10 14.61 -33.02
CA LEU A 6 -49.65 14.75 -32.90
C LEU A 6 -49.28 16.13 -32.30
N THR A 7 -48.44 16.14 -31.30
CA THR A 7 -47.77 17.36 -30.84
C THR A 7 -46.30 17.31 -31.28
N ALA A 8 -45.93 18.21 -32.19
CA ALA A 8 -44.56 18.37 -32.66
C ALA A 8 -43.76 19.15 -31.61
N LEU A 9 -42.59 18.57 -31.18
CA LEU A 9 -41.67 19.24 -30.33
C LEU A 9 -40.49 19.78 -31.14
N LEU A 10 -40.37 21.11 -31.19
CA LEU A 10 -39.29 21.84 -31.84
C LEU A 10 -38.00 21.69 -31.02
N LEU A 11 -36.98 21.12 -31.63
CA LEU A 11 -35.60 21.09 -31.13
C LEU A 11 -34.93 22.43 -31.48
N SER A 12 -34.63 23.21 -30.44
CA SER A 12 -33.82 24.45 -30.53
C SER A 12 -32.34 24.06 -30.37
N VAL A 13 -31.59 24.20 -31.47
CA VAL A 13 -30.13 23.98 -31.48
C VAL A 13 -29.46 25.29 -31.09
N CYS A 14 -28.90 25.38 -29.87
CA CYS A 14 -28.00 26.45 -29.47
C CYS A 14 -26.57 26.09 -29.90
N ALA A 15 -26.09 26.74 -30.97
CA ALA A 15 -24.69 26.71 -31.36
C ALA A 15 -23.87 27.63 -30.46
N LEU A 16 -23.05 27.09 -29.58
CA LEU A 16 -22.01 27.82 -28.85
C LEU A 16 -20.76 27.96 -29.74
N ALA A 17 -20.50 29.17 -30.21
CA ALA A 17 -19.27 29.52 -30.88
C ALA A 17 -18.13 29.68 -29.83
N PHE A 18 -17.15 28.77 -29.84
CA PHE A 18 -15.90 28.97 -29.10
C PHE A 18 -14.97 29.93 -29.86
N VAL A 19 -14.78 31.11 -29.27
CA VAL A 19 -13.77 32.08 -29.73
C VAL A 19 -12.41 31.64 -29.17
N LEU A 20 -11.54 31.15 -30.04
CA LEU A 20 -10.14 30.92 -29.75
C LEU A 20 -9.36 32.22 -29.75
N LEU A 21 -8.96 32.71 -28.59
CA LEU A 21 -8.02 33.84 -28.44
C LEU A 21 -6.59 33.26 -28.38
N PRO A 22 -5.63 33.77 -29.19
CA PRO A 22 -4.26 33.34 -29.12
C PRO A 22 -3.57 33.93 -27.88
N HIS A 23 -3.01 33.05 -27.04
CA HIS A 23 -2.14 33.45 -25.94
C HIS A 23 -0.76 33.82 -26.48
N GLN A 24 -0.39 35.09 -26.34
CA GLN A 24 0.97 35.54 -26.54
C GLN A 24 1.77 35.36 -25.25
N PRO A 25 3.03 34.85 -25.32
CA PRO A 25 3.90 34.83 -24.16
C PRO A 25 4.46 36.23 -23.87
N ALA A 26 4.26 36.70 -22.65
CA ALA A 26 4.85 37.94 -22.15
C ALA A 26 6.36 37.76 -21.97
N GLN A 27 7.15 38.51 -22.77
CA GLN A 27 8.59 38.68 -22.54
C GLN A 27 8.80 39.75 -21.46
N ALA A 28 9.30 39.34 -20.29
CA ALA A 28 9.78 40.27 -19.28
C ALA A 28 11.26 40.61 -19.51
N GLN A 29 11.56 41.79 -20.02
CA GLN A 29 12.88 42.40 -19.96
C GLN A 29 13.04 43.06 -18.59
N GLY A 30 13.97 42.55 -17.78
CA GLY A 30 14.39 43.17 -16.53
C GLY A 30 15.90 43.32 -16.46
N LYS A 31 16.38 44.52 -16.77
CA LYS A 31 17.73 45.01 -16.50
C LYS A 31 17.83 45.39 -15.01
N GLY A 32 18.86 44.92 -14.31
CA GLY A 32 19.15 45.41 -12.98
C GLY A 32 20.34 44.70 -12.34
N GLY A 33 21.55 45.24 -12.51
CA GLY A 33 22.72 44.77 -11.81
C GLY A 33 22.71 45.10 -10.32
N GLY A 34 23.03 44.13 -9.49
CA GLY A 34 23.27 44.27 -8.07
C GLY A 34 24.32 43.26 -7.64
N LYS A 35 25.55 43.69 -7.45
CA LYS A 35 26.59 42.92 -6.74
C LYS A 35 26.19 42.80 -5.26
N GLY A 36 25.61 41.69 -4.88
CA GLY A 36 25.41 41.30 -3.50
C GLY A 36 26.25 40.06 -3.19
N GLY A 37 27.27 40.20 -2.34
CA GLY A 37 28.09 39.10 -1.87
C GLY A 37 27.23 38.06 -1.15
N GLY A 38 26.90 36.97 -1.82
CA GLY A 38 26.26 35.81 -1.22
C GLY A 38 27.25 35.09 -0.32
N LYS A 39 27.05 35.15 1.00
CA LYS A 39 27.64 34.19 1.93
C LYS A 39 27.23 32.82 1.43
N GLY A 40 28.19 32.02 0.99
CA GLY A 40 27.99 30.64 0.61
C GLY A 40 27.35 29.90 1.78
N GLY A 41 26.04 29.60 1.70
CA GLY A 41 25.41 28.68 2.58
C GLY A 41 26.09 27.33 2.41
N ALA A 42 26.55 26.73 3.53
CA ALA A 42 27.04 25.36 3.52
C ALA A 42 26.05 24.46 2.75
N PRO A 43 26.53 23.49 1.96
CA PRO A 43 25.64 22.57 1.27
C PRO A 43 24.73 21.96 2.32
N LYS A 44 23.42 22.15 2.18
CA LYS A 44 22.43 21.49 3.03
C LYS A 44 22.70 20.00 2.88
N GLY A 45 23.19 19.35 3.95
CA GLY A 45 23.44 17.92 3.96
C GLY A 45 22.21 17.19 3.40
N LYS A 46 22.44 16.13 2.61
CA LYS A 46 21.37 15.33 2.01
C LYS A 46 20.41 14.95 3.13
N GLN A 47 19.17 15.45 3.07
CA GLN A 47 18.16 15.08 4.05
C GLN A 47 17.84 13.61 3.83
N VAL A 48 17.97 12.80 4.89
CA VAL A 48 17.73 11.36 4.84
C VAL A 48 16.26 11.06 5.18
N ALA A 49 15.73 9.98 4.64
CA ALA A 49 14.31 9.63 4.75
C ALA A 49 13.83 9.57 6.21
N ARG A 50 14.68 9.06 7.11
CA ARG A 50 14.40 8.99 8.54
C ARG A 50 14.13 10.37 9.18
N THR A 51 14.89 11.40 8.80
CA THR A 51 14.72 12.75 9.35
C THR A 51 13.58 13.53 8.71
N LEU A 52 13.11 13.07 7.54
CA LEU A 52 11.99 13.65 6.81
C LEU A 52 10.65 13.06 7.22
N SER A 53 10.65 11.99 8.00
CA SER A 53 9.43 11.29 8.41
C SER A 53 8.42 12.24 9.04
N PRO A 54 7.18 12.33 8.50
CA PRO A 54 6.12 13.12 9.10
C PRO A 54 5.42 12.41 10.27
N ILE A 55 5.58 11.08 10.37
CA ILE A 55 4.96 10.20 11.37
C ILE A 55 5.99 9.21 11.92
N ASP A 56 5.81 8.75 13.14
CA ASP A 56 6.64 7.72 13.74
C ASP A 56 5.98 6.35 13.65
N LEU A 57 6.47 5.51 12.74
CA LEU A 57 6.05 4.13 12.56
C LEU A 57 6.78 3.15 13.48
N THR A 58 7.89 3.57 14.13
CA THR A 58 8.76 2.66 14.88
C THR A 58 8.09 2.09 16.12
N GLY A 59 8.51 0.91 16.54
CA GLY A 59 8.05 0.22 17.75
C GLY A 59 7.37 -1.12 17.46
N ALA A 60 6.78 -1.67 18.51
CA ALA A 60 6.02 -2.90 18.48
C ALA A 60 4.51 -2.61 18.33
N TRP A 61 3.87 -3.38 17.48
CA TRP A 61 2.46 -3.24 17.16
C TRP A 61 1.77 -4.60 17.21
N VAL A 62 0.50 -4.64 17.61
CA VAL A 62 -0.33 -5.85 17.59
C VAL A 62 -1.56 -5.63 16.73
N SER A 63 -1.89 -6.61 15.88
CA SER A 63 -3.08 -6.55 15.05
C SER A 63 -4.36 -6.52 15.87
N VAL A 64 -5.29 -5.65 15.50
CA VAL A 64 -6.67 -5.62 16.02
C VAL A 64 -7.59 -5.89 14.84
N VAL A 65 -8.15 -7.10 14.79
CA VAL A 65 -8.95 -7.55 13.66
C VAL A 65 -10.39 -7.11 13.85
N THR A 66 -10.77 -6.03 13.22
CA THR A 66 -12.13 -5.45 13.26
C THR A 66 -12.90 -5.66 11.97
N GLU A 67 -12.19 -5.91 10.87
CA GLU A 67 -12.73 -6.13 9.53
C GLU A 67 -12.38 -7.52 9.02
N ASP A 68 -13.23 -8.11 8.22
CA ASP A 68 -13.04 -9.45 7.61
C ASP A 68 -12.61 -10.54 8.61
N TRP A 69 -12.99 -10.42 9.88
CA TRP A 69 -12.53 -11.30 10.96
C TRP A 69 -12.76 -12.80 10.66
N MET A 70 -13.85 -13.14 9.97
CA MET A 70 -14.15 -14.52 9.55
C MET A 70 -13.12 -15.10 8.58
N PHE A 71 -12.41 -14.24 7.84
CA PHE A 71 -11.44 -14.64 6.84
C PHE A 71 -9.99 -14.38 7.27
N ARG A 72 -9.79 -13.75 8.44
CA ARG A 72 -8.46 -13.41 8.96
C ARG A 72 -8.10 -14.20 10.22
N MET A 73 -9.06 -14.42 11.14
CA MET A 73 -8.81 -15.11 12.42
C MET A 73 -8.68 -16.62 12.26
N VAL A 74 -9.31 -17.18 11.25
CA VAL A 74 -9.18 -18.60 10.89
C VAL A 74 -8.96 -18.71 9.38
N THR A 75 -8.29 -19.79 8.94
CA THR A 75 -8.19 -20.08 7.52
C THR A 75 -9.58 -20.45 6.99
N PRO A 76 -10.12 -19.69 6.02
CA PRO A 76 -11.43 -20.01 5.48
C PRO A 76 -11.40 -21.35 4.73
N PRO A 77 -12.49 -22.10 4.70
CA PRO A 77 -12.58 -23.29 3.87
C PRO A 77 -12.33 -23.00 2.39
N LYS A 78 -11.87 -23.99 1.65
CA LYS A 78 -11.78 -23.96 0.18
C LYS A 78 -13.15 -23.59 -0.40
N GLY A 79 -13.20 -22.73 -1.39
CA GLY A 79 -14.44 -22.26 -2.01
C GLY A 79 -15.03 -21.00 -1.38
N GLN A 80 -14.63 -20.62 -0.18
CA GLN A 80 -15.10 -19.40 0.48
C GLN A 80 -14.21 -18.19 0.15
N PHE A 81 -14.58 -17.48 -0.93
CA PHE A 81 -13.80 -16.36 -1.45
C PHE A 81 -14.56 -15.02 -1.40
N LEU A 82 -15.56 -14.91 -0.53
CA LEU A 82 -16.39 -13.71 -0.42
C LEU A 82 -15.52 -12.45 -0.24
N GLY A 83 -15.90 -11.39 -0.96
CA GLY A 83 -15.24 -10.08 -0.88
C GLY A 83 -13.93 -9.96 -1.70
N VAL A 84 -13.47 -11.03 -2.37
CA VAL A 84 -12.33 -10.93 -3.28
C VAL A 84 -12.84 -10.89 -4.73
N PRO A 85 -12.50 -9.85 -5.53
CA PRO A 85 -12.96 -9.69 -6.89
C PRO A 85 -12.16 -10.60 -7.86
N MET A 86 -12.30 -11.91 -7.71
CA MET A 86 -11.52 -12.90 -8.45
C MET A 86 -12.04 -13.10 -9.88
N SER A 87 -11.09 -13.24 -10.83
CA SER A 87 -11.39 -13.75 -12.17
C SER A 87 -11.85 -15.22 -12.11
N GLY A 88 -12.46 -15.71 -13.19
CA GLY A 88 -12.84 -17.12 -13.31
C GLY A 88 -11.64 -18.06 -13.19
N ALA A 89 -10.49 -17.69 -13.79
CA ALA A 89 -9.25 -18.44 -13.73
C ALA A 89 -8.69 -18.50 -12.28
N ALA A 90 -8.68 -17.36 -11.60
CA ALA A 90 -8.23 -17.29 -10.20
C ALA A 90 -9.11 -18.14 -9.28
N ARG A 91 -10.43 -18.14 -9.52
CA ARG A 91 -11.37 -18.98 -8.75
C ARG A 91 -11.13 -20.46 -8.98
N ALA A 92 -10.85 -20.86 -10.22
CA ALA A 92 -10.50 -22.25 -10.54
C ALA A 92 -9.19 -22.66 -9.85
N ALA A 93 -8.16 -21.81 -9.88
CA ALA A 93 -6.88 -22.04 -9.20
C ALA A 93 -7.05 -22.15 -7.67
N ALA A 94 -7.85 -21.26 -7.07
CA ALA A 94 -8.14 -21.30 -5.62
C ALA A 94 -8.93 -22.57 -5.22
N ASN A 95 -9.82 -23.05 -6.07
CA ASN A 95 -10.53 -24.31 -5.86
C ASN A 95 -9.60 -25.54 -6.01
N ALA A 96 -8.49 -25.42 -6.71
CA ALA A 96 -7.47 -26.46 -6.82
C ALA A 96 -6.42 -26.40 -5.69
N TRP A 97 -6.50 -25.38 -4.78
CA TRP A 97 -5.54 -25.21 -3.68
C TRP A 97 -5.38 -26.51 -2.86
N ASP A 98 -4.12 -26.90 -2.66
CA ASP A 98 -3.71 -28.06 -1.86
C ASP A 98 -2.59 -27.64 -0.90
N PRO A 99 -2.91 -27.38 0.38
CA PRO A 99 -1.90 -26.97 1.35
C PRO A 99 -0.87 -28.05 1.63
N ALA A 100 -1.22 -29.35 1.49
CA ALA A 100 -0.26 -30.42 1.71
C ALA A 100 0.80 -30.48 0.60
N ALA A 101 0.39 -30.21 -0.64
CA ALA A 101 1.32 -30.09 -1.76
C ALA A 101 2.21 -28.83 -1.61
N ASP A 102 1.67 -27.72 -1.12
CA ASP A 102 2.47 -26.52 -0.83
C ASP A 102 3.51 -26.77 0.26
N GLU A 103 3.15 -27.45 1.36
CA GLU A 103 4.09 -27.84 2.42
C GLU A 103 5.19 -28.75 1.87
N ALA A 104 4.82 -29.83 1.16
CA ALA A 104 5.75 -30.80 0.62
C ALA A 104 6.75 -30.21 -0.39
N SER A 105 6.34 -29.15 -1.11
CA SER A 105 7.19 -28.44 -2.08
C SER A 105 7.97 -27.25 -1.51
N GLY A 106 7.95 -27.03 -0.18
CA GLY A 106 8.63 -25.93 0.48
C GLY A 106 7.97 -24.56 0.23
N ASN A 107 6.70 -24.55 -0.13
CA ASN A 107 5.94 -23.35 -0.46
C ASN A 107 4.97 -22.90 0.68
N ALA A 108 5.24 -23.31 1.91
CA ALA A 108 4.42 -22.95 3.08
C ALA A 108 4.22 -21.43 3.24
N CYS A 109 5.17 -20.61 2.76
CA CYS A 109 5.13 -19.16 2.85
C CYS A 109 4.30 -18.45 1.77
N LYS A 110 3.62 -19.14 0.87
CA LYS A 110 2.79 -18.51 -0.19
C LYS A 110 1.77 -17.51 0.33
N SER A 111 1.19 -17.75 1.52
CA SER A 111 0.19 -16.86 2.13
C SER A 111 0.81 -15.75 2.98
N TYR A 112 2.12 -15.73 3.13
CA TYR A 112 2.87 -14.75 3.91
C TYR A 112 3.70 -13.82 3.01
N GLY A 113 3.42 -13.79 1.71
CA GLY A 113 3.98 -12.82 0.79
C GLY A 113 3.40 -11.42 1.04
N ALA A 114 4.12 -10.38 0.61
CA ALA A 114 3.77 -8.98 0.89
C ALA A 114 2.31 -8.65 0.59
N ALA A 115 1.74 -9.18 -0.49
CA ALA A 115 0.35 -8.90 -0.91
C ALA A 115 -0.73 -9.43 0.07
N GLY A 116 -0.39 -10.40 0.93
CA GLY A 116 -1.31 -10.97 1.93
C GLY A 116 -0.89 -10.69 3.37
N LEU A 117 0.38 -10.39 3.61
CA LEU A 117 1.02 -10.43 4.93
C LEU A 117 0.37 -9.52 5.97
N MET A 118 0.05 -8.27 5.63
CA MET A 118 -0.56 -7.32 6.57
C MET A 118 -1.96 -7.74 7.04
N ARG A 119 -2.58 -8.70 6.36
CA ARG A 119 -3.89 -9.26 6.75
C ARG A 119 -3.78 -10.43 7.72
N VAL A 120 -2.61 -11.07 7.83
CA VAL A 120 -2.38 -12.16 8.78
C VAL A 120 -2.25 -11.57 10.17
N PRO A 121 -3.10 -12.00 11.15
CA PRO A 121 -3.00 -11.49 12.51
C PRO A 121 -1.66 -11.84 13.15
N GLY A 122 -1.13 -10.93 13.94
CA GLY A 122 0.15 -11.09 14.63
C GLY A 122 0.71 -9.74 15.08
N ARG A 123 1.94 -9.75 15.56
CA ARG A 123 2.67 -8.55 15.92
C ARG A 123 3.61 -8.12 14.81
N LEU A 124 3.93 -6.82 14.81
CA LEU A 124 4.94 -6.22 13.94
C LEU A 124 6.00 -5.54 14.82
N HIS A 125 7.25 -5.65 14.42
CA HIS A 125 8.32 -4.77 14.87
C HIS A 125 8.75 -3.90 13.71
N ILE A 126 8.66 -2.58 13.88
CA ILE A 126 9.07 -1.60 12.88
C ILE A 126 10.26 -0.82 13.40
N THR A 127 11.36 -0.87 12.67
CA THR A 127 12.62 -0.22 13.04
C THR A 127 13.29 0.39 11.80
N TRP A 128 14.15 1.37 12.01
CA TRP A 128 15.05 1.83 10.97
C TRP A 128 16.26 0.88 10.90
N ASP A 129 16.43 0.22 9.77
CA ASP A 129 17.63 -0.58 9.47
C ASP A 129 18.84 0.33 9.22
N ASN A 130 18.59 1.45 8.52
CA ASN A 130 19.53 2.54 8.31
C ASN A 130 18.74 3.84 8.03
N ASP A 131 19.43 4.92 7.64
CA ASP A 131 18.80 6.24 7.43
C ASP A 131 17.82 6.31 6.26
N THR A 132 17.85 5.34 5.34
CA THR A 132 17.04 5.30 4.11
C THR A 132 16.26 4.01 3.95
N THR A 133 16.31 3.10 4.91
CA THR A 133 15.59 1.83 4.88
C THR A 133 14.83 1.58 6.16
N LEU A 134 13.51 1.48 6.08
CA LEU A 134 12.64 1.06 7.17
C LEU A 134 12.43 -0.45 7.10
N LYS A 135 12.57 -1.14 8.22
CA LYS A 135 12.41 -2.60 8.34
C LYS A 135 11.15 -2.91 9.11
N ILE A 136 10.34 -3.84 8.58
CA ILE A 136 9.21 -4.45 9.27
C ILE A 136 9.48 -5.94 9.43
N GLU A 137 9.46 -6.40 10.68
CA GLU A 137 9.50 -7.82 11.04
C GLU A 137 8.10 -8.24 11.51
N THR A 138 7.65 -9.44 11.13
CA THR A 138 6.34 -9.98 11.51
C THR A 138 6.47 -11.27 12.29
N GLU A 139 5.66 -11.45 13.33
CA GLU A 139 5.54 -12.75 14.01
C GLU A 139 5.01 -13.81 13.04
N ALA A 140 3.89 -13.49 12.37
CA ALA A 140 3.25 -14.39 11.44
C ALA A 140 4.17 -14.70 10.25
N GLY A 141 4.51 -15.98 10.10
CA GLY A 141 5.40 -16.46 9.06
C GLY A 141 6.85 -16.08 9.24
N THR A 142 7.22 -15.38 10.32
CA THR A 142 8.60 -14.91 10.59
C THR A 142 9.20 -14.19 9.37
N GLN A 143 8.47 -13.18 8.84
CA GLN A 143 8.87 -12.47 7.64
C GLN A 143 9.55 -11.14 7.97
N THR A 144 10.42 -10.71 7.06
CA THR A 144 11.06 -9.38 7.10
C THR A 144 10.82 -8.66 5.79
N ARG A 145 10.36 -7.41 5.86
CA ARG A 145 10.21 -6.51 4.72
C ARG A 145 11.13 -5.30 4.89
N LEU A 146 11.77 -4.88 3.80
CA LEU A 146 12.62 -3.69 3.76
C LEU A 146 11.97 -2.67 2.82
N PHE A 147 11.74 -1.47 3.34
CA PHE A 147 11.16 -0.36 2.59
C PHE A 147 12.26 0.65 2.26
N HIS A 148 12.60 0.75 0.98
CA HIS A 148 13.72 1.55 0.49
C HIS A 148 13.25 2.92 0.04
N PHE A 149 13.78 3.98 0.63
CA PHE A 149 13.50 5.37 0.27
C PHE A 149 14.50 5.91 -0.74
N ASP A 150 15.54 5.18 -1.03
CA ASP A 150 16.56 5.53 -2.01
C ASP A 150 16.79 4.37 -2.99
N GLY A 151 17.35 4.73 -4.13
CA GLY A 151 17.63 3.76 -5.18
C GLY A 151 16.40 3.40 -6.02
N ALA A 152 16.70 2.88 -7.21
CA ALA A 152 15.72 2.24 -8.07
C ALA A 152 15.66 0.75 -7.74
N PRO A 153 14.54 0.06 -8.04
CA PRO A 153 14.50 -1.39 -8.00
C PRO A 153 15.67 -1.97 -8.79
N PRO A 154 16.35 -3.02 -8.30
CA PRO A 154 17.39 -3.68 -9.05
C PRO A 154 16.85 -4.12 -10.42
N ALA A 155 17.63 -3.90 -11.48
CA ALA A 155 17.20 -4.19 -12.85
C ALA A 155 16.82 -5.67 -13.06
N VAL A 156 17.40 -6.56 -12.29
CA VAL A 156 17.08 -7.99 -12.20
C VAL A 156 17.14 -8.36 -10.73
N ALA A 157 16.00 -8.49 -10.09
CA ALA A 157 15.90 -9.09 -8.76
C ALA A 157 15.21 -10.45 -8.92
N ASP A 158 15.74 -11.46 -8.26
CA ASP A 158 15.04 -12.74 -8.15
C ASP A 158 13.72 -12.50 -7.39
N PRO A 159 12.58 -12.93 -7.94
CA PRO A 159 11.30 -12.76 -7.27
C PRO A 159 11.31 -13.41 -5.89
N SER A 160 10.83 -12.67 -4.88
CA SER A 160 10.72 -13.16 -3.51
C SER A 160 9.29 -13.03 -3.00
N TRP A 161 8.98 -13.66 -1.86
CA TRP A 161 7.66 -13.49 -1.23
C TRP A 161 7.40 -12.03 -0.84
N GLN A 162 8.45 -11.27 -0.49
CA GLN A 162 8.34 -9.88 -0.05
C GLN A 162 8.58 -8.89 -1.19
N GLY A 163 9.11 -9.34 -2.33
CA GLY A 163 9.44 -8.48 -3.46
C GLY A 163 10.46 -7.40 -3.13
N TYR A 164 10.43 -6.33 -3.91
CA TYR A 164 11.17 -5.08 -3.65
C TYR A 164 10.17 -3.97 -3.36
N SER A 165 10.30 -3.33 -2.21
CA SER A 165 9.40 -2.27 -1.74
C SER A 165 10.08 -0.91 -1.79
N GLN A 166 9.61 -0.05 -2.69
CA GLN A 166 10.01 1.36 -2.77
C GLN A 166 9.07 2.20 -1.90
N ALA A 167 9.64 3.06 -1.07
CA ALA A 167 8.93 3.87 -0.09
C ALA A 167 9.07 5.35 -0.38
N GLU A 168 8.01 6.11 -0.13
CA GLU A 168 8.00 7.58 -0.21
C GLU A 168 7.09 8.17 0.87
N TRP A 169 7.50 9.32 1.43
CA TRP A 169 6.64 10.08 2.35
C TRP A 169 5.67 10.95 1.56
N GLU A 170 4.38 10.75 1.80
CA GLU A 170 3.35 11.69 1.36
C GLU A 170 3.11 12.69 2.49
N VAL A 171 3.66 13.90 2.35
CA VAL A 171 3.57 14.93 3.39
C VAL A 171 2.39 15.85 3.11
N ALA A 172 1.45 15.94 4.03
CA ALA A 172 0.39 16.93 3.98
C ALA A 172 0.97 18.32 4.26
N VAL A 173 0.75 19.25 3.32
CA VAL A 173 1.10 20.66 3.52
C VAL A 173 0.06 21.27 4.46
N THR A 174 0.36 21.26 5.76
CA THR A 174 -0.41 22.00 6.75
C THR A 174 0.14 23.42 6.88
N GLY A 175 -0.68 24.37 7.33
CA GLY A 175 -0.32 25.80 7.39
C GLY A 175 1.00 26.09 8.14
N ARG A 176 1.53 27.29 7.97
CA ARG A 176 2.81 27.73 8.53
C ARG A 176 2.83 27.54 10.05
N GLY A 177 3.74 26.67 10.54
CA GLY A 177 3.87 26.35 11.97
C GLY A 177 3.04 25.17 12.48
N ALA A 178 2.25 24.51 11.64
CA ALA A 178 1.55 23.30 12.03
C ALA A 178 2.51 22.08 12.09
N ALA A 179 2.16 21.09 12.91
CA ALA A 179 2.88 19.83 12.95
C ALA A 179 2.87 19.16 11.56
N ARG A 180 3.94 18.49 11.18
CA ARG A 180 3.97 17.69 9.97
C ARG A 180 2.94 16.56 10.10
N ALA A 181 2.11 16.41 9.10
CA ALA A 181 1.21 15.28 8.95
C ALA A 181 1.50 14.60 7.62
N GLY A 182 1.20 13.33 7.51
CA GLY A 182 1.42 12.59 6.27
C GLY A 182 1.32 11.11 6.48
N SER A 183 1.55 10.36 5.42
CA SER A 183 1.54 8.91 5.37
C SER A 183 2.82 8.37 4.73
N LEU A 184 3.09 7.09 4.94
CA LEU A 184 4.09 6.37 4.17
C LEU A 184 3.37 5.63 3.05
N LYS A 185 3.73 5.91 1.80
CA LYS A 185 3.32 5.11 0.65
C LYS A 185 4.43 4.15 0.26
N VAL A 186 4.08 2.90 0.02
CA VAL A 186 5.00 1.83 -0.36
C VAL A 186 4.48 1.15 -1.62
N THR A 187 5.31 1.05 -2.64
CA THR A 187 5.02 0.33 -3.87
C THR A 187 5.94 -0.89 -3.97
N THR A 188 5.34 -2.09 -4.04
CA THR A 188 6.10 -3.35 -4.08
C THR A 188 5.89 -4.08 -5.40
N THR A 189 7.00 -4.53 -5.99
CA THR A 189 7.07 -5.31 -7.23
C THR A 189 8.00 -6.50 -7.05
N GLY A 190 8.21 -7.32 -8.09
CA GLY A 190 9.13 -8.47 -8.02
C GLY A 190 8.65 -9.57 -7.07
N LEU A 191 7.35 -9.74 -6.95
CA LEU A 191 6.76 -10.76 -6.08
C LEU A 191 6.81 -12.15 -6.74
N ARG A 192 7.07 -13.19 -5.94
CA ARG A 192 6.75 -14.57 -6.32
C ARG A 192 5.24 -14.76 -6.26
N PRO A 193 4.63 -15.54 -7.18
CA PRO A 193 3.22 -15.89 -7.09
C PRO A 193 2.85 -16.53 -5.76
N GLY A 194 1.82 -16.04 -5.10
CA GLY A 194 1.42 -16.48 -3.77
C GLY A 194 -0.08 -16.36 -3.54
N TYR A 195 -0.49 -16.21 -2.29
CA TYR A 195 -1.90 -16.13 -1.92
C TYR A 195 -2.23 -14.85 -1.16
N LEU A 196 -3.34 -14.20 -1.53
CA LEU A 196 -3.94 -13.06 -0.80
C LEU A 196 -4.64 -13.49 0.50
N ARG A 197 -5.05 -14.76 0.57
CA ARG A 197 -5.68 -15.42 1.71
C ARG A 197 -5.16 -16.83 1.88
N LYS A 198 -5.13 -17.32 3.11
CA LYS A 198 -4.61 -18.64 3.47
C LYS A 198 -5.40 -19.82 2.86
N ASN A 199 -6.50 -19.57 2.19
CA ASN A 199 -7.28 -20.59 1.47
C ASN A 199 -7.03 -20.63 -0.05
N GLY A 200 -5.85 -20.20 -0.48
CA GLY A 200 -5.39 -20.39 -1.85
C GLY A 200 -5.85 -19.33 -2.85
N VAL A 201 -6.37 -18.17 -2.40
CA VAL A 201 -6.72 -17.05 -3.30
C VAL A 201 -5.45 -16.49 -3.94
N PRO A 202 -5.21 -16.69 -5.26
CA PRO A 202 -3.90 -16.43 -5.83
C PRO A 202 -3.65 -14.96 -6.14
N TYR A 203 -2.37 -14.58 -6.17
CA TYR A 203 -1.84 -13.43 -6.88
C TYR A 203 -0.66 -13.84 -7.77
N SER A 204 -0.41 -13.08 -8.84
CA SER A 204 0.61 -13.38 -9.83
C SER A 204 1.94 -12.67 -9.58
N ALA A 205 2.98 -13.04 -10.33
CA ALA A 205 4.27 -12.34 -10.33
C ALA A 205 4.19 -10.89 -10.86
N ASN A 206 3.14 -10.57 -11.63
CA ASN A 206 2.91 -9.23 -12.18
C ASN A 206 2.09 -8.34 -11.25
N THR A 207 1.85 -8.78 -10.02
CA THR A 207 1.13 -8.00 -9.02
C THR A 207 1.89 -6.72 -8.70
N LEU A 208 1.18 -5.60 -8.77
CA LEU A 208 1.59 -4.33 -8.20
C LEU A 208 0.87 -4.15 -6.87
N LEU A 209 1.64 -4.08 -5.79
CA LEU A 209 1.12 -3.84 -4.45
C LEU A 209 1.41 -2.41 -4.06
N THR A 210 0.37 -1.66 -3.68
CA THR A 210 0.51 -0.32 -3.08
C THR A 210 -0.05 -0.34 -1.68
N GLU A 211 0.69 0.18 -0.73
CA GLU A 211 0.31 0.24 0.68
C GLU A 211 0.49 1.65 1.21
N TYR A 212 -0.45 2.08 2.04
CA TYR A 212 -0.41 3.34 2.77
C TYR A 212 -0.40 3.04 4.27
N TYR A 213 0.56 3.61 4.97
CA TYR A 213 0.76 3.45 6.41
C TYR A 213 0.47 4.77 7.09
N ASP A 214 -0.60 4.80 7.87
CA ASP A 214 -1.07 5.98 8.61
C ASP A 214 -1.01 5.75 10.11
N VAL A 215 -0.62 6.76 10.86
CA VAL A 215 -0.63 6.71 12.34
C VAL A 215 -1.65 7.70 12.86
N HIS A 216 -2.50 7.21 13.74
CA HIS A 216 -3.52 8.00 14.42
C HIS A 216 -3.43 7.81 15.93
N THR A 217 -3.48 8.90 16.69
CA THR A 217 -3.63 8.85 18.15
C THR A 217 -5.09 9.14 18.51
N ALA A 218 -5.74 8.19 19.14
CA ALA A 218 -7.11 8.31 19.61
C ALA A 218 -7.19 9.15 20.90
N ASP A 219 -8.38 9.66 21.22
CA ASP A 219 -8.60 10.53 22.39
C ASP A 219 -8.24 9.88 23.74
N ASN A 220 -8.31 8.56 23.83
CA ASN A 220 -7.91 7.78 24.99
C ASN A 220 -6.38 7.55 25.09
N GLY A 221 -5.60 8.12 24.18
CA GLY A 221 -4.13 7.98 24.13
C GLY A 221 -3.63 6.73 23.39
N ASP A 222 -4.52 5.86 22.91
CA ASP A 222 -4.12 4.72 22.08
C ASP A 222 -3.56 5.19 20.75
N VAL A 223 -2.43 4.61 20.34
CA VAL A 223 -1.82 4.89 19.03
C VAL A 223 -2.10 3.74 18.09
N TRP A 224 -2.69 4.07 16.95
CA TRP A 224 -3.09 3.13 15.92
C TRP A 224 -2.25 3.28 14.67
N LEU A 225 -1.87 2.17 14.08
CA LEU A 225 -1.32 2.08 12.74
C LEU A 225 -2.40 1.46 11.85
N ILE A 226 -2.75 2.18 10.79
CA ILE A 226 -3.70 1.73 9.78
C ILE A 226 -2.93 1.47 8.50
N VAL A 227 -3.04 0.27 7.95
CA VAL A 227 -2.38 -0.11 6.69
C VAL A 227 -3.47 -0.36 5.65
N THR A 228 -3.61 0.57 4.72
CA THR A 228 -4.47 0.38 3.53
C THR A 228 -3.64 -0.29 2.45
N THR A 229 -4.11 -1.45 1.99
CA THR A 229 -3.43 -2.26 0.97
C THR A 229 -4.27 -2.30 -0.30
N GLN A 230 -3.68 -1.97 -1.43
CA GLN A 230 -4.26 -2.06 -2.76
C GLN A 230 -3.46 -3.06 -3.60
N VAL A 231 -4.10 -4.14 -4.01
CA VAL A 231 -3.50 -5.18 -4.86
C VAL A 231 -4.06 -5.04 -6.27
N HIS A 232 -3.21 -4.67 -7.21
CA HIS A 232 -3.51 -4.64 -8.63
C HIS A 232 -2.91 -5.87 -9.31
N ASP A 233 -3.75 -6.81 -9.74
CA ASP A 233 -3.34 -8.06 -10.42
C ASP A 233 -4.38 -8.45 -11.48
N PRO A 234 -4.31 -7.90 -12.69
CA PRO A 234 -5.30 -8.14 -13.74
C PRO A 234 -5.34 -9.60 -14.23
N ALA A 235 -4.35 -10.43 -13.90
CA ALA A 235 -4.39 -11.85 -14.20
C ALA A 235 -5.37 -12.62 -13.29
N ASN A 236 -5.49 -12.22 -12.03
CA ASN A 236 -6.29 -12.92 -11.04
C ASN A 236 -7.50 -12.13 -10.55
N LEU A 237 -7.48 -10.81 -10.64
CA LEU A 237 -8.52 -9.93 -10.12
C LEU A 237 -9.24 -9.19 -11.25
N THR A 238 -10.55 -9.01 -11.11
CA THR A 238 -11.38 -8.25 -12.06
C THR A 238 -11.37 -6.75 -11.78
N THR A 239 -10.97 -6.36 -10.58
CA THR A 239 -10.70 -4.99 -10.12
C THR A 239 -9.70 -5.07 -8.98
N ASP A 240 -9.13 -3.94 -8.57
CA ASP A 240 -8.20 -3.89 -7.44
C ASP A 240 -8.85 -4.43 -6.17
N PHE A 241 -8.08 -5.22 -5.43
CA PHE A 241 -8.49 -5.71 -4.11
C PHE A 241 -7.93 -4.77 -3.06
N ILE A 242 -8.81 -3.99 -2.44
CA ILE A 242 -8.45 -2.98 -1.43
C ILE A 242 -8.89 -3.48 -0.06
N THR A 243 -7.99 -3.42 0.90
CA THR A 243 -8.24 -3.83 2.28
C THR A 243 -7.59 -2.86 3.26
N SER A 244 -8.09 -2.85 4.50
CA SER A 244 -7.49 -2.13 5.61
C SER A 244 -7.10 -3.12 6.71
N SER A 245 -5.99 -2.88 7.36
CA SER A 245 -5.54 -3.67 8.52
C SER A 245 -5.13 -2.73 9.64
N HIS A 246 -5.61 -3.01 10.85
CA HIS A 246 -5.41 -2.13 11.99
C HIS A 246 -4.48 -2.78 13.02
N PHE A 247 -3.58 -1.96 13.56
CA PHE A 247 -2.67 -2.38 14.60
C PHE A 247 -2.66 -1.33 15.72
N LYS A 248 -2.55 -1.79 16.96
CA LYS A 248 -2.39 -0.93 18.12
C LYS A 248 -0.95 -0.98 18.59
N LYS A 249 -0.38 0.18 18.91
CA LYS A 249 0.98 0.28 19.44
C LYS A 249 1.06 -0.40 20.81
N LEU A 250 2.07 -1.23 21.00
CA LEU A 250 2.36 -1.87 22.28
C LEU A 250 3.24 -0.95 23.14
N PRO A 251 3.19 -1.12 24.47
CA PRO A 251 4.08 -0.38 25.37
C PRO A 251 5.55 -0.62 25.03
N ALA A 252 6.39 0.36 25.34
CA ALA A 252 7.84 0.19 25.21
C ALA A 252 8.31 -0.96 26.11
N GLY A 253 9.17 -1.82 25.56
CA GLY A 253 9.70 -2.98 26.29
C GLY A 253 8.75 -4.18 26.35
N ASP A 254 7.70 -4.22 25.50
CA ASP A 254 6.84 -5.41 25.38
C ASP A 254 7.67 -6.67 25.11
N GLN A 255 7.44 -7.73 25.89
CA GLN A 255 8.15 -9.00 25.81
C GLN A 255 7.28 -10.13 25.21
N THR A 256 6.17 -9.76 24.59
CA THR A 256 5.18 -10.75 24.12
C THR A 256 5.44 -11.25 22.69
N TRP A 257 6.58 -10.90 22.09
CA TRP A 257 7.00 -11.36 20.76
C TRP A 257 7.11 -12.90 20.70
N ARG A 258 6.36 -13.51 19.78
CA ARG A 258 6.30 -14.97 19.58
C ARG A 258 6.22 -15.28 18.09
N PRO A 259 7.37 -15.32 17.39
CA PRO A 259 7.39 -15.61 15.97
C PRO A 259 6.93 -17.04 15.68
N ASP A 260 6.04 -17.17 14.72
CA ASP A 260 5.56 -18.45 14.20
C ASP A 260 6.07 -18.67 12.78
N PRO A 261 6.53 -19.87 12.42
CA PRO A 261 6.97 -20.17 11.06
C PRO A 261 5.79 -20.11 10.08
N CYS A 262 6.12 -20.07 8.78
CA CYS A 262 5.09 -20.20 7.75
C CYS A 262 4.38 -21.56 7.85
N SER A 263 3.09 -21.53 7.55
CA SER A 263 2.25 -22.73 7.41
C SER A 263 1.31 -22.54 6.23
N ALA A 264 1.21 -23.52 5.37
CA ALA A 264 0.27 -23.49 4.24
C ALA A 264 -1.20 -23.62 4.70
N ARG A 265 -1.47 -23.84 5.98
CA ARG A 265 -2.81 -23.99 6.59
C ARG A 265 -3.16 -22.85 7.52
#